data_073d378330dd75847adeb2f0e3065244
#
_entry.id   073d378330dd75847adeb2f0e3065244
#
_cell.length_a   1.000
_cell.length_b   1.000
_cell.length_c   1.000
_cell.angle_alpha   90.00
_cell.angle_beta   90.00
_cell.angle_gamma   90.00
#
_symmetry.space_group_name_H-M   'P 1'
#
loop_
_entity.id
_entity.type
_entity.pdbx_description
1 polymer ?
#
loop_
_entity_poly.entity_id
_entity_poly.type
_entity_poly.pdbx_seq_one_letter_code
_entity_poly.pdbx_strand_id
1 'polypeptide(L)'
;MKKRNIVIRFLMTIVLIAVLGACASTRTHESTGEYVDDSVITTKVKTLLAADDFLKSFEISVESFKGTVQLSGFVDSQKAIDKADEIARSVKGVTYVKNDLIVK
;
A
#
# COMPACT_ATOMS: atom_id res chain seq x y z
N MET A 1 -20.57 -1.12 37.70
CA MET A 1 -20.69 -1.57 36.29
C MET A 1 -20.78 -0.42 35.30
N LYS A 2 -21.61 0.58 35.56
CA LYS A 2 -21.73 1.74 34.65
C LYS A 2 -20.44 2.55 34.53
N LYS A 3 -19.67 2.71 35.60
CA LYS A 3 -18.40 3.43 35.59
C LYS A 3 -17.35 2.73 34.69
N ARG A 4 -17.34 1.42 34.68
CA ARG A 4 -16.39 0.63 33.89
C ARG A 4 -16.65 0.80 32.40
N ASN A 5 -17.91 0.83 31.98
CA ASN A 5 -18.28 1.03 30.58
C ASN A 5 -17.89 2.42 30.07
N ILE A 6 -18.05 3.44 30.91
CA ILE A 6 -17.66 4.81 30.59
C ILE A 6 -16.15 4.90 30.40
N VAL A 7 -15.36 4.28 31.25
CA VAL A 7 -13.89 4.28 31.17
C VAL A 7 -13.44 3.59 29.87
N ILE A 8 -14.04 2.45 29.54
CA ILE A 8 -13.72 1.73 28.31
C ILE A 8 -14.03 2.59 27.07
N ARG A 9 -15.16 3.29 27.07
CA ARG A 9 -15.52 4.19 25.98
C ARG A 9 -14.53 5.34 25.84
N PHE A 10 -14.10 5.93 26.93
CA PHE A 10 -13.08 6.98 26.92
C PHE A 10 -11.75 6.48 26.38
N LEU A 11 -11.33 5.30 26.80
CA LEU A 11 -10.08 4.70 26.33
C LEU A 11 -10.13 4.43 24.82
N MET A 12 -11.22 3.90 24.32
CA MET A 12 -11.38 3.66 22.89
C MET A 12 -11.35 4.96 22.08
N THR A 13 -11.99 6.02 22.59
CA THR A 13 -11.99 7.32 21.93
C THR A 13 -10.59 7.92 21.88
N ILE A 14 -9.84 7.81 22.97
CA ILE A 14 -8.45 8.32 23.03
C ILE A 14 -7.56 7.58 22.05
N VAL A 15 -7.67 6.26 21.97
CA VAL A 15 -6.88 5.44 21.04
C VAL A 15 -7.20 5.83 19.60
N LEU A 16 -8.47 6.03 19.27
CA LEU A 16 -8.88 6.43 17.93
C LEU A 16 -8.29 7.80 17.53
N ILE A 17 -8.32 8.76 18.43
CA ILE A 17 -7.74 10.09 18.20
C ILE A 17 -6.23 10.00 18.00
N ALA A 18 -5.55 9.18 18.78
CA ALA A 18 -4.11 8.98 18.66
C ALA A 18 -3.74 8.40 17.28
N VAL A 19 -4.51 7.43 16.77
CA VAL A 19 -4.29 6.85 15.45
C VAL A 19 -4.48 7.91 14.34
N LEU A 20 -5.53 8.71 14.44
CA LEU A 20 -5.78 9.79 13.47
C LEU A 20 -4.69 10.86 13.54
N GLY A 21 -4.21 11.20 14.72
CA GLY A 21 -3.13 12.15 14.90
C GLY A 21 -1.82 11.66 14.30
N ALA A 22 -1.50 10.37 14.45
CA ALA A 22 -0.32 9.77 13.86
C ALA A 22 -0.38 9.84 12.32
N CYS A 23 -1.53 9.55 11.72
CA CYS A 23 -1.71 9.65 10.29
C CYS A 23 -1.54 11.10 9.80
N ALA A 24 -2.09 12.07 10.52
CA ALA A 24 -1.95 13.49 10.20
C ALA A 24 -0.50 13.95 10.29
N SER A 25 0.23 13.50 11.29
CA SER A 25 1.66 13.80 11.45
C SER A 25 2.48 13.27 10.29
N THR A 26 2.18 12.05 9.83
CA THR A 26 2.84 11.44 8.69
C THR A 26 2.61 12.27 7.42
N ARG A 27 1.40 12.73 7.20
CA ARG A 27 1.09 13.60 6.05
C ARG A 27 1.88 14.90 6.09
N THR A 28 2.01 15.48 7.26
CA THR A 28 2.75 16.75 7.45
C THR A 28 4.22 16.55 7.07
N HIS A 29 4.81 15.43 7.43
CA HIS A 29 6.19 15.10 7.03
C HIS A 29 6.33 14.93 5.53
N GLU A 30 5.38 14.29 4.89
CA GLU A 30 5.41 14.08 3.44
C GLU A 30 5.36 15.37 2.65
N SER A 31 4.70 16.39 3.18
CA SER A 31 4.57 17.66 2.48
C SER A 31 5.89 18.45 2.39
N THR A 32 6.90 18.07 3.13
CA THR A 32 8.20 18.75 3.15
C THR A 32 9.22 18.17 2.20
N GLY A 33 8.92 17.09 1.47
CA GLY A 33 9.85 16.46 0.57
C GLY A 33 9.17 15.62 -0.48
N GLU A 34 9.94 15.18 -1.46
CA GLU A 34 9.48 14.26 -2.50
C GLU A 34 9.51 12.81 -2.06
N TYR A 35 9.92 12.59 -0.82
CA TYR A 35 10.02 11.24 -0.26
C TYR A 35 8.64 10.68 0.03
N VAL A 36 8.37 9.50 -0.53
CA VAL A 36 7.17 8.72 -0.25
C VAL A 36 7.60 7.45 0.46
N ASP A 37 7.00 7.19 1.62
CA ASP A 37 7.33 6.02 2.43
C ASP A 37 7.04 4.73 1.65
N ASP A 38 7.96 3.75 1.75
CA ASP A 38 7.81 2.46 1.07
C ASP A 38 6.52 1.74 1.47
N SER A 39 6.06 1.89 2.71
CA SER A 39 4.81 1.29 3.15
C SER A 39 3.60 1.89 2.42
N VAL A 40 3.64 3.17 2.13
CA VAL A 40 2.60 3.86 1.35
C VAL A 40 2.63 3.38 -0.09
N ILE A 41 3.81 3.28 -0.68
CA ILE A 41 3.98 2.77 -2.04
C ILE A 41 3.43 1.35 -2.15
N THR A 42 3.83 0.46 -1.24
CA THR A 42 3.37 -0.92 -1.22
C THR A 42 1.85 -1.01 -1.14
N THR A 43 1.24 -0.27 -0.22
CA THR A 43 -0.21 -0.27 -0.05
C THR A 43 -0.92 0.23 -1.30
N LYS A 44 -0.40 1.31 -1.90
CA LYS A 44 -0.99 1.89 -3.11
C LYS A 44 -0.92 0.93 -4.29
N VAL A 45 0.23 0.31 -4.51
CA VAL A 45 0.41 -0.67 -5.59
C VAL A 45 -0.53 -1.86 -5.38
N LYS A 46 -0.57 -2.42 -4.18
CA LYS A 46 -1.46 -3.54 -3.87
C LYS A 46 -2.93 -3.18 -4.12
N THR A 47 -3.34 -2.01 -3.70
CA THR A 47 -4.71 -1.55 -3.87
C THR A 47 -5.07 -1.44 -5.35
N LEU A 48 -4.19 -0.85 -6.15
CA LEU A 48 -4.43 -0.70 -7.58
C LEU A 48 -4.45 -2.04 -8.32
N LEU A 49 -3.55 -2.97 -7.95
CA LEU A 49 -3.55 -4.31 -8.55
C LEU A 49 -4.83 -5.07 -8.20
N ALA A 50 -5.28 -4.98 -6.94
CA ALA A 50 -6.50 -5.66 -6.50
C ALA A 50 -7.77 -5.04 -7.10
N ALA A 51 -7.73 -3.78 -7.48
CA ALA A 51 -8.85 -3.08 -8.11
C ALA A 51 -8.92 -3.29 -9.62
N ASP A 52 -7.85 -3.75 -10.24
CA ASP A 52 -7.80 -3.97 -11.69
C ASP A 52 -8.56 -5.24 -12.05
N ASP A 53 -9.54 -5.13 -12.96
CA ASP A 53 -10.40 -6.25 -13.34
C ASP A 53 -9.63 -7.43 -13.93
N PHE A 54 -8.53 -7.14 -14.62
CA PHE A 54 -7.71 -8.16 -15.24
C PHE A 54 -6.78 -8.85 -14.25
N LEU A 55 -6.29 -8.12 -13.24
CA LEU A 55 -5.26 -8.60 -12.32
C LEU A 55 -5.80 -9.06 -10.98
N LYS A 56 -7.01 -8.69 -10.61
CA LYS A 56 -7.54 -8.91 -9.26
C LYS A 56 -7.63 -10.38 -8.84
N SER A 57 -7.67 -11.32 -9.80
CA SER A 57 -7.75 -12.74 -9.51
C SER A 57 -6.39 -13.39 -9.23
N PHE A 58 -5.30 -12.68 -9.48
CA PHE A 58 -3.95 -13.21 -9.26
C PHE A 58 -3.42 -12.76 -7.90
N GLU A 59 -2.68 -13.64 -7.24
CA GLU A 59 -1.97 -13.28 -6.02
C GLU A 59 -0.62 -12.71 -6.39
N ILE A 60 -0.51 -11.39 -6.34
CA ILE A 60 0.72 -10.66 -6.65
C ILE A 60 1.28 -10.10 -5.36
N SER A 61 2.50 -10.53 -5.02
CA SER A 61 3.23 -10.01 -3.87
C SER A 61 3.94 -8.73 -4.25
N VAL A 62 3.85 -7.72 -3.40
CA VAL A 62 4.47 -6.42 -3.61
C VAL A 62 5.36 -6.09 -2.44
N GLU A 63 6.62 -5.75 -2.74
CA GLU A 63 7.57 -5.27 -1.74
C GLU A 63 8.21 -3.99 -2.26
N SER A 64 8.45 -3.06 -1.37
CA SER A 64 9.04 -1.77 -1.73
C SER A 64 10.23 -1.46 -0.85
N PHE A 65 11.30 -0.94 -1.47
CA PHE A 65 12.48 -0.51 -0.76
C PHE A 65 13.11 0.68 -1.49
N LYS A 66 13.13 1.83 -0.82
CA LYS A 66 13.72 3.07 -1.37
C LYS A 66 13.23 3.41 -2.79
N GLY A 67 11.92 3.29 -2.99
CA GLY A 67 11.30 3.60 -4.28
C GLY A 67 11.36 2.49 -5.31
N THR A 68 12.06 1.40 -5.03
CA THR A 68 12.06 0.21 -5.89
C THR A 68 10.92 -0.70 -5.48
N VAL A 69 10.07 -1.05 -6.42
CA VAL A 69 8.95 -1.97 -6.19
C VAL A 69 9.26 -3.30 -6.84
N GLN A 70 9.20 -4.38 -6.06
CA GLN A 70 9.33 -5.73 -6.58
C GLN A 70 7.97 -6.40 -6.62
N LEU A 71 7.61 -6.92 -7.79
CA LEU A 71 6.41 -7.71 -8.01
C LEU A 71 6.81 -9.17 -8.17
N SER A 72 6.12 -10.06 -7.49
CA SER A 72 6.35 -11.50 -7.63
C SER A 72 5.05 -12.27 -7.56
N GLY A 73 5.04 -13.46 -8.16
CA GLY A 73 3.88 -14.31 -8.21
C GLY A 73 3.67 -14.89 -9.60
N PHE A 74 2.52 -15.54 -9.78
CA PHE A 74 2.18 -16.19 -11.04
C PHE A 74 0.96 -15.52 -11.66
N VAL A 75 1.03 -15.31 -12.96
CA VAL A 75 -0.05 -14.74 -13.76
C VAL A 75 -0.28 -15.63 -14.98
N ASP A 76 -1.30 -15.37 -15.76
CA ASP A 76 -1.68 -16.21 -16.88
C ASP A 76 -1.12 -15.80 -18.23
N SER A 77 -0.51 -14.62 -18.32
CA SER A 77 -0.10 -14.07 -19.62
C SER A 77 0.97 -12.99 -19.48
N GLN A 78 1.68 -12.75 -20.58
CA GLN A 78 2.61 -11.63 -20.67
C GLN A 78 1.88 -10.30 -20.53
N LYS A 79 0.65 -10.21 -21.02
CA LYS A 79 -0.18 -9.02 -20.88
C LYS A 79 -0.41 -8.67 -19.41
N ALA A 80 -0.61 -9.68 -18.55
CA ALA A 80 -0.77 -9.48 -17.11
C ALA A 80 0.52 -8.94 -16.49
N ILE A 81 1.68 -9.46 -16.91
CA ILE A 81 2.98 -8.95 -16.43
C ILE A 81 3.13 -7.47 -16.79
N ASP A 82 2.86 -7.13 -18.05
CA ASP A 82 3.01 -5.76 -18.55
C ASP A 82 2.05 -4.80 -17.85
N LYS A 83 0.82 -5.22 -17.62
CA LYS A 83 -0.17 -4.40 -16.93
C LYS A 83 0.19 -4.14 -15.48
N ALA A 84 0.67 -5.15 -14.78
CA ALA A 84 1.12 -5.00 -13.40
C ALA A 84 2.30 -4.03 -13.31
N ASP A 85 3.23 -4.13 -14.26
CA ASP A 85 4.38 -3.23 -14.35
C ASP A 85 3.93 -1.77 -14.54
N GLU A 86 3.02 -1.55 -15.48
CA GLU A 86 2.46 -0.22 -15.75
C GLU A 86 1.79 0.37 -14.52
N ILE A 87 0.97 -0.41 -13.84
CA ILE A 87 0.28 0.03 -12.62
C ILE A 87 1.29 0.41 -11.53
N ALA A 88 2.29 -0.43 -11.29
CA ALA A 88 3.31 -0.14 -10.29
C ALA A 88 4.07 1.14 -10.61
N ARG A 89 4.41 1.36 -11.88
CA ARG A 89 5.13 2.56 -12.30
C ARG A 89 4.30 3.84 -12.16
N SER A 90 2.98 3.72 -12.19
CA SER A 90 2.09 4.89 -12.07
C SER A 90 2.02 5.46 -10.66
N VAL A 91 2.49 4.73 -9.66
CA VAL A 91 2.42 5.14 -8.26
C VAL A 91 3.51 6.16 -7.96
N LYS A 92 3.10 7.28 -7.36
CA LYS A 92 4.04 8.34 -6.97
C LYS A 92 5.07 7.80 -5.96
N GLY A 93 6.32 8.10 -6.20
CA GLY A 93 7.43 7.65 -5.36
C GLY A 93 8.15 6.43 -5.90
N VAL A 94 7.58 5.75 -6.89
CA VAL A 94 8.21 4.60 -7.53
C VAL A 94 9.26 5.08 -8.51
N THR A 95 10.51 4.66 -8.32
CA THR A 95 11.62 5.00 -9.20
C THR A 95 12.01 3.85 -10.10
N TYR A 96 11.77 2.62 -9.67
CA TYR A 96 12.11 1.43 -10.42
C TYR A 96 11.17 0.29 -10.07
N VAL A 97 10.78 -0.51 -11.05
CA VAL A 97 9.96 -1.71 -10.83
C VAL A 97 10.77 -2.94 -11.25
N LYS A 98 10.99 -3.83 -10.29
CA LYS A 98 11.57 -5.14 -10.55
C LYS A 98 10.41 -6.12 -10.71
N ASN A 99 10.14 -6.49 -11.94
CA ASN A 99 9.00 -7.34 -12.26
C ASN A 99 9.44 -8.80 -12.37
N ASP A 100 9.21 -9.57 -11.32
CA ASP A 100 9.53 -10.99 -11.24
C ASP A 100 8.28 -11.86 -11.37
N LEU A 101 7.23 -11.36 -12.01
CA LEU A 101 6.03 -12.14 -12.29
C LEU A 101 6.33 -13.22 -13.34
N ILE A 102 5.74 -14.38 -13.14
CA ILE A 102 5.98 -15.55 -13.98
C ILE A 102 4.65 -15.99 -14.60
N VAL A 103 4.68 -16.24 -15.90
CA VAL A 103 3.52 -16.80 -16.61
C VAL A 103 3.46 -18.29 -16.35
N LYS A 104 2.27 -18.73 -15.93
CA LYS A 104 2.06 -20.14 -15.62
C LYS A 104 0.91 -20.71 -16.42
#